data_843b6ed02e58452ecfae425048eb0ede
#
_entry.id   843b6ed02e58452ecfae425048eb0ede
#
_cell.length_a   1.000
_cell.length_b   1.000
_cell.length_c   1.000
_cell.angle_alpha   90.00
_cell.angle_beta   90.00
_cell.angle_gamma   90.00
#
_symmetry.space_group_name_H-M   'P 1'
#
loop_
_entity.id
_entity.type
_entity.pdbx_description
1 polymer ?
#
loop_
_entity_poly.entity_id
_entity_poly.type
_entity_poly.pdbx_seq_one_letter_code
_entity_poly.pdbx_strand_id
1 'polypeptide(L)'
;MTRLKFVVSASRWLAAGCAALSLAGCGALIGAQHSCESTFGLTEPKKVTCTGSVDTVRGSPSLGIVEIGEDLDGAFLLETTITVGQGTAKAHVTDVDDRRAGGEVSPGQPLEIKAVVYPEPATGTDEDEEQVEVQLGVKEGREVTDLRYEATLVQQQ
;
A
#
# COMPACT_ATOMS: atom_id res chain seq x y z
N MET A 1 30.89 -12.94 4.63
CA MET A 1 29.51 -12.51 4.94
C MET A 1 28.79 -12.28 3.63
N THR A 2 28.08 -13.27 3.16
CA THR A 2 27.38 -13.23 1.87
C THR A 2 25.98 -12.67 2.10
N ARG A 3 25.71 -11.46 1.65
CA ARG A 3 24.34 -10.89 1.67
C ARG A 3 23.55 -11.58 0.57
N LEU A 4 22.65 -12.47 0.95
CA LEU A 4 21.65 -12.99 0.01
C LEU A 4 20.63 -11.88 -0.22
N LYS A 5 20.68 -11.25 -1.39
CA LYS A 5 19.60 -10.39 -1.88
C LYS A 5 18.60 -11.28 -2.61
N PHE A 6 17.47 -11.56 -2.01
CA PHE A 6 16.34 -12.12 -2.73
C PHE A 6 15.60 -10.97 -3.41
N VAL A 7 15.68 -10.91 -4.72
CA VAL A 7 14.83 -10.06 -5.54
C VAL A 7 13.60 -10.91 -5.84
N VAL A 8 12.49 -10.63 -5.17
CA VAL A 8 11.21 -11.26 -5.50
C VAL A 8 10.63 -10.50 -6.69
N SER A 9 10.54 -11.21 -7.78
CA SER A 9 10.07 -10.71 -9.08
C SER A 9 8.59 -10.35 -9.05
N ALA A 10 8.29 -9.18 -9.58
CA ALA A 10 6.99 -8.57 -9.75
C ALA A 10 5.86 -9.53 -10.15
N SER A 11 4.89 -9.72 -9.29
CA SER A 11 3.60 -10.31 -9.67
C SER A 11 2.74 -9.24 -10.34
N ARG A 12 2.48 -9.45 -11.65
CA ARG A 12 1.56 -8.61 -12.43
C ARG A 12 0.13 -9.01 -12.05
N TRP A 13 -0.53 -8.22 -11.23
CA TRP A 13 -1.96 -8.40 -10.96
C TRP A 13 -2.78 -7.79 -12.10
N LEU A 14 -3.47 -8.65 -12.82
CA LEU A 14 -4.54 -8.26 -13.72
C LEU A 14 -5.73 -7.85 -12.84
N ALA A 15 -6.08 -6.57 -12.91
CA ALA A 15 -7.30 -6.05 -12.33
C ALA A 15 -8.49 -6.92 -12.75
N ALA A 16 -9.06 -7.67 -11.82
CA ALA A 16 -10.32 -8.34 -12.02
C ALA A 16 -11.39 -7.28 -12.26
N GLY A 17 -11.82 -7.17 -13.52
CA GLY A 17 -12.85 -6.23 -13.92
C GLY A 17 -14.13 -6.50 -13.15
N CYS A 18 -14.58 -5.55 -12.34
CA CYS A 18 -15.96 -5.49 -11.89
C CYS A 18 -16.85 -5.28 -13.13
N ALA A 19 -17.50 -6.34 -13.58
CA ALA A 19 -18.54 -6.26 -14.60
C ALA A 19 -19.66 -5.34 -14.10
N ALA A 20 -20.06 -4.42 -14.95
CA ALA A 20 -21.02 -3.37 -14.71
C ALA A 20 -22.32 -3.88 -14.07
N LEU A 21 -22.53 -3.49 -12.81
CA LEU A 21 -23.83 -3.27 -12.21
C LEU A 21 -23.66 -2.08 -11.27
N SER A 22 -24.36 -1.03 -11.60
CA SER A 22 -24.40 0.26 -10.93
C SER A 22 -24.76 0.13 -9.44
N LEU A 23 -23.73 0.18 -8.57
CA LEU A 23 -23.87 0.52 -7.16
C LEU A 23 -22.76 1.50 -6.83
N ALA A 24 -23.15 2.69 -6.41
CA ALA A 24 -22.27 3.73 -5.93
C ALA A 24 -21.37 3.17 -4.82
N GLY A 25 -20.04 3.16 -5.04
CA GLY A 25 -19.08 2.82 -4.02
C GLY A 25 -17.88 1.96 -4.43
N CYS A 26 -17.89 1.29 -5.58
CA CYS A 26 -16.72 0.55 -6.05
C CYS A 26 -15.64 1.51 -6.55
N GLY A 27 -14.53 1.59 -5.82
CA GLY A 27 -13.33 2.25 -6.29
C GLY A 27 -12.60 1.40 -7.32
N ALA A 28 -11.81 2.04 -8.19
CA ALA A 28 -10.97 1.36 -9.16
C ALA A 28 -9.54 1.86 -9.07
N LEU A 29 -8.59 0.91 -9.09
CA LEU A 29 -7.17 1.13 -9.31
C LEU A 29 -6.84 0.64 -10.73
N ILE A 30 -6.34 1.51 -11.58
CA ILE A 30 -5.97 1.19 -12.96
C ILE A 30 -4.48 1.37 -13.13
N GLY A 31 -3.80 0.37 -13.69
CA GLY A 31 -2.35 0.41 -13.93
C GLY A 31 -1.53 0.33 -12.65
N ALA A 32 -2.04 -0.34 -11.61
CA ALA A 32 -1.30 -0.53 -10.36
C ALA A 32 -0.08 -1.44 -10.59
N GLN A 33 1.08 -0.98 -10.10
CA GLN A 33 2.35 -1.70 -10.10
C GLN A 33 3.04 -1.47 -8.77
N HIS A 34 3.67 -2.49 -8.22
CA HIS A 34 4.50 -2.34 -7.03
C HIS A 34 5.71 -3.29 -7.04
N SER A 35 6.69 -2.98 -6.23
CA SER A 35 7.87 -3.79 -6.00
C SER A 35 8.33 -3.62 -4.57
N CYS A 36 8.59 -4.73 -3.89
CA CYS A 36 9.06 -4.74 -2.51
C CYS A 36 10.44 -5.41 -2.41
N GLU A 37 11.27 -4.89 -1.52
CA GLU A 37 12.54 -5.47 -1.11
C GLU A 37 12.52 -5.68 0.40
N SER A 38 12.84 -6.88 0.85
CA SER A 38 12.93 -7.20 2.28
C SER A 38 14.38 -7.45 2.69
N THR A 39 14.75 -6.96 3.86
CA THR A 39 16.04 -7.25 4.48
C THR A 39 15.80 -7.91 5.84
N PHE A 40 16.30 -9.14 5.98
CA PHE A 40 16.24 -9.91 7.21
C PHE A 40 17.66 -10.11 7.74
N GLY A 41 17.90 -9.71 8.98
CA GLY A 41 19.14 -9.98 9.71
C GLY A 41 18.86 -10.86 10.91
N LEU A 42 19.84 -11.69 11.32
CA LEU A 42 19.71 -12.53 12.52
C LEU A 42 19.59 -11.70 13.82
N THR A 43 20.01 -10.45 13.79
CA THR A 43 20.04 -9.54 14.96
C THR A 43 19.45 -8.16 14.67
N GLU A 44 19.03 -7.92 13.44
CA GLU A 44 18.42 -6.63 13.03
C GLU A 44 16.90 -6.80 12.88
N PRO A 45 16.10 -5.76 13.19
CA PRO A 45 14.67 -5.83 12.99
C PRO A 45 14.36 -6.07 11.50
N LYS A 46 13.31 -6.83 11.24
CA LYS A 46 12.81 -7.01 9.86
C LYS A 46 12.47 -5.64 9.27
N LYS A 47 12.96 -5.39 8.07
CA LYS A 47 12.67 -4.17 7.32
C LYS A 47 12.23 -4.52 5.92
N VAL A 48 11.12 -3.91 5.50
CA VAL A 48 10.59 -4.03 4.14
C VAL A 48 10.46 -2.64 3.55
N THR A 49 10.88 -2.49 2.31
CA THR A 49 10.71 -1.24 1.56
C THR A 49 9.98 -1.56 0.26
N CYS A 50 8.87 -0.88 0.03
CA CYS A 50 8.05 -1.04 -1.16
C CYS A 50 7.90 0.28 -1.89
N THR A 51 7.89 0.22 -3.20
CA THR A 51 7.56 1.35 -4.08
C THR A 51 6.49 0.93 -5.06
N GLY A 52 5.61 1.85 -5.40
CA GLY A 52 4.60 1.53 -6.39
C GLY A 52 3.98 2.76 -7.04
N SER A 53 3.17 2.47 -8.06
CA SER A 53 2.44 3.48 -8.80
C SER A 53 1.07 2.97 -9.24
N VAL A 54 0.15 3.91 -9.41
CA VAL A 54 -1.19 3.67 -9.96
C VAL A 54 -1.46 4.76 -10.99
N ASP A 55 -1.78 4.37 -12.23
CA ASP A 55 -2.02 5.33 -13.30
C ASP A 55 -3.28 6.15 -13.03
N THR A 56 -4.36 5.51 -12.58
CA THR A 56 -5.62 6.19 -12.27
C THR A 56 -6.32 5.56 -11.06
N VAL A 57 -6.81 6.42 -10.16
CA VAL A 57 -7.61 6.06 -8.98
C VAL A 57 -8.98 6.73 -9.08
N ARG A 58 -10.05 5.96 -8.86
CA ARG A 58 -11.44 6.43 -8.81
C ARG A 58 -12.17 5.86 -7.60
N GLY A 59 -13.07 6.65 -7.02
CA GLY A 59 -13.88 6.22 -5.89
C GLY A 59 -13.08 6.00 -4.61
N SER A 60 -13.31 4.91 -3.92
CA SER A 60 -12.71 4.62 -2.62
C SER A 60 -12.12 3.20 -2.58
N PRO A 61 -11.08 2.92 -3.38
CA PRO A 61 -10.43 1.61 -3.35
C PRO A 61 -9.47 1.47 -2.15
N SER A 62 -9.16 0.21 -1.81
CA SER A 62 -7.99 -0.12 -0.99
C SER A 62 -6.78 -0.33 -1.89
N LEU A 63 -5.63 0.15 -1.46
CA LEU A 63 -4.34 -0.03 -2.11
C LEU A 63 -3.42 -0.79 -1.16
N GLY A 64 -3.04 -2.02 -1.52
CA GLY A 64 -1.97 -2.75 -0.85
C GLY A 64 -0.63 -2.07 -1.15
N ILE A 65 0.01 -1.53 -0.14
CA ILE A 65 1.29 -0.82 -0.28
C ILE A 65 2.49 -1.65 0.12
N VAL A 66 2.25 -2.71 0.85
CA VAL A 66 3.25 -3.69 1.24
C VAL A 66 2.63 -5.07 1.09
N GLU A 67 3.19 -5.88 0.23
CA GLU A 67 2.83 -7.29 0.08
C GLU A 67 4.08 -8.12 0.27
N ILE A 68 4.01 -9.10 1.15
CA ILE A 68 5.15 -9.95 1.49
C ILE A 68 4.68 -11.39 1.64
N GLY A 69 5.35 -12.30 0.93
CA GLY A 69 5.13 -13.74 1.05
C GLY A 69 5.83 -14.38 2.26
N GLU A 70 5.89 -13.68 3.40
CA GLU A 70 6.52 -14.20 4.62
C GLU A 70 5.75 -13.71 5.85
N ASP A 71 5.69 -14.55 6.89
CA ASP A 71 5.11 -14.23 8.19
C ASP A 71 5.71 -12.95 8.78
N LEU A 72 4.91 -11.89 8.82
CA LEU A 72 5.25 -10.63 9.47
C LEU A 72 4.59 -10.56 10.85
N ASP A 73 4.96 -11.47 11.72
CA ASP A 73 4.45 -11.48 13.09
C ASP A 73 4.79 -10.19 13.84
N GLY A 74 3.76 -9.58 14.45
CA GLY A 74 3.91 -8.47 15.37
C GLY A 74 3.61 -7.09 14.77
N ALA A 75 3.94 -6.06 15.54
CA ALA A 75 3.69 -4.67 15.18
C ALA A 75 4.85 -4.11 14.35
N PHE A 76 4.53 -3.33 13.35
CA PHE A 76 5.48 -2.65 12.48
C PHE A 76 5.25 -1.15 12.46
N LEU A 77 6.33 -0.38 12.45
CA LEU A 77 6.27 1.02 12.14
C LEU A 77 6.21 1.17 10.62
N LEU A 78 5.09 1.68 10.13
CA LEU A 78 4.92 2.09 8.73
C LEU A 78 5.31 3.56 8.60
N GLU A 79 6.17 3.85 7.64
CA GLU A 79 6.42 5.19 7.12
C GLU A 79 6.16 5.15 5.62
N THR A 80 5.22 5.94 5.13
CA THR A 80 4.93 6.01 3.70
C THR A 80 4.74 7.44 3.23
N THR A 81 5.23 7.70 2.02
CA THR A 81 5.04 8.96 1.30
C THR A 81 4.21 8.69 0.05
N ILE A 82 3.13 9.42 -0.12
CA ILE A 82 2.23 9.33 -1.28
C ILE A 82 2.26 10.65 -2.03
N THR A 83 2.36 10.56 -3.35
CA THR A 83 2.31 11.70 -4.27
C THR A 83 1.29 11.44 -5.37
N VAL A 84 0.76 12.51 -5.98
CA VAL A 84 -0.14 12.43 -7.13
C VAL A 84 0.27 13.46 -8.17
N GLY A 85 0.10 13.12 -9.45
CA GLY A 85 0.38 14.03 -10.56
C GLY A 85 -0.79 15.00 -10.81
N GLN A 86 -2.04 14.51 -10.70
CA GLN A 86 -3.24 15.33 -10.89
C GLN A 86 -4.35 14.86 -9.95
N GLY A 87 -5.23 15.79 -9.60
CA GLY A 87 -6.37 15.54 -8.72
C GLY A 87 -6.00 15.59 -7.24
N THR A 88 -6.95 15.25 -6.40
CA THR A 88 -6.81 15.24 -4.94
C THR A 88 -7.46 13.98 -4.39
N ALA A 89 -6.76 13.29 -3.51
CA ALA A 89 -7.29 12.13 -2.79
C ALA A 89 -7.10 12.30 -1.28
N LYS A 90 -7.94 11.60 -0.51
CA LYS A 90 -7.65 11.30 0.89
C LYS A 90 -7.04 9.92 0.96
N ALA A 91 -6.00 9.77 1.76
CA ALA A 91 -5.37 8.49 2.00
C ALA A 91 -5.17 8.29 3.50
N HIS A 92 -5.49 7.11 4.01
CA HIS A 92 -5.28 6.78 5.41
C HIS A 92 -5.04 5.28 5.60
N VAL A 93 -4.33 4.96 6.66
CA VAL A 93 -4.19 3.62 7.21
C VAL A 93 -4.84 3.56 8.59
N THR A 94 -5.28 2.38 9.00
CA THR A 94 -5.73 2.13 10.38
C THR A 94 -4.54 1.63 11.19
N ASP A 95 -4.26 2.27 12.32
CA ASP A 95 -3.19 1.87 13.24
C ASP A 95 -3.65 0.75 14.21
N VAL A 96 -2.73 0.26 15.02
CA VAL A 96 -2.98 -0.80 16.03
C VAL A 96 -3.99 -0.42 17.10
N ASP A 97 -4.31 0.86 17.25
CA ASP A 97 -5.30 1.40 18.19
C ASP A 97 -6.62 1.77 17.51
N ASP A 98 -6.87 1.27 16.29
CA ASP A 98 -8.04 1.58 15.45
C ASP A 98 -8.16 3.08 15.07
N ARG A 99 -7.06 3.83 15.12
CA ARG A 99 -7.03 5.23 14.71
C ARG A 99 -6.64 5.35 13.25
N ARG A 100 -7.19 6.36 12.59
CA ARG A 100 -6.82 6.67 11.21
C ARG A 100 -5.64 7.64 11.17
N ALA A 101 -4.52 7.17 10.62
CA ALA A 101 -3.37 7.99 10.29
C ALA A 101 -3.39 8.31 8.79
N GLY A 102 -3.29 9.59 8.43
CA GLY A 102 -3.31 10.00 7.03
C GLY A 102 -3.84 11.41 6.84
N GLY A 103 -4.21 11.73 5.61
CA GLY A 103 -4.65 13.08 5.25
C GLY A 103 -5.01 13.20 3.76
N GLU A 104 -4.88 14.41 3.26
CA GLU A 104 -5.13 14.74 1.86
C GLU A 104 -3.82 14.86 1.09
N VAL A 105 -3.77 14.31 -0.11
CA VAL A 105 -2.67 14.42 -1.06
C VAL A 105 -3.13 15.16 -2.32
N SER A 106 -2.31 16.09 -2.79
CA SER A 106 -2.56 16.87 -4.01
C SER A 106 -1.25 17.13 -4.76
N PRO A 107 -1.30 17.56 -6.02
CA PRO A 107 -0.09 17.84 -6.80
C PRO A 107 0.83 18.84 -6.11
N GLY A 108 2.10 18.45 -5.94
CA GLY A 108 3.11 19.25 -5.26
C GLY A 108 2.99 19.29 -3.72
N GLN A 109 2.05 18.57 -3.13
CA GLN A 109 1.87 18.41 -1.69
C GLN A 109 1.85 16.92 -1.34
N PRO A 110 3.03 16.29 -1.14
CA PRO A 110 3.13 14.90 -0.70
C PRO A 110 2.42 14.70 0.64
N LEU A 111 1.81 13.52 0.80
CA LEU A 111 1.28 13.09 2.08
C LEU A 111 2.25 12.09 2.70
N GLU A 112 2.71 12.40 3.90
CA GLU A 112 3.48 11.49 4.74
C GLU A 112 2.56 10.85 5.78
N ILE A 113 2.58 9.52 5.87
CA ILE A 113 1.85 8.76 6.87
C ILE A 113 2.86 7.99 7.72
N LYS A 114 2.71 8.10 9.04
CA LYS A 114 3.48 7.35 10.01
C LYS A 114 2.53 6.71 11.00
N ALA A 115 2.54 5.38 11.09
CA ALA A 115 1.63 4.62 11.92
C ALA A 115 2.28 3.31 12.39
N VAL A 116 1.86 2.81 13.54
CA VAL A 116 2.15 1.43 13.94
C VAL A 116 1.00 0.56 13.44
N VAL A 117 1.32 -0.48 12.68
CA VAL A 117 0.33 -1.33 12.02
C VAL A 117 0.60 -2.80 12.30
N TYR A 118 -0.45 -3.63 12.23
CA TYR A 118 -0.32 -5.07 12.06
C TYR A 118 -0.61 -5.39 10.59
N PRO A 119 0.34 -6.04 9.88
CA PRO A 119 0.03 -6.60 8.57
C PRO A 119 -1.12 -7.59 8.67
N GLU A 120 -2.01 -7.60 7.71
CA GLU A 120 -3.18 -8.48 7.67
C GLU A 120 -3.07 -9.43 6.47
N PRO A 121 -3.63 -10.65 6.56
CA PRO A 121 -3.66 -11.56 5.43
C PRO A 121 -4.29 -10.90 4.20
N ALA A 122 -3.62 -11.01 3.06
CA ALA A 122 -4.12 -10.45 1.81
C ALA A 122 -5.40 -11.17 1.37
N THR A 123 -6.48 -10.42 1.12
CA THR A 123 -7.75 -10.98 0.69
C THR A 123 -7.68 -11.44 -0.76
N GLY A 124 -7.86 -12.74 -1.00
CA GLY A 124 -7.96 -13.33 -2.34
C GLY A 124 -6.64 -13.85 -2.92
N THR A 125 -5.61 -13.94 -2.12
CA THR A 125 -4.31 -14.55 -2.46
C THR A 125 -4.10 -15.86 -1.69
N ASP A 126 -2.98 -16.53 -1.95
CA ASP A 126 -2.56 -17.70 -1.17
C ASP A 126 -2.36 -17.32 0.32
N GLU A 127 -2.63 -18.26 1.22
CA GLU A 127 -2.73 -18.05 2.68
C GLU A 127 -1.46 -17.48 3.36
N ASP A 128 -0.37 -17.31 2.61
CA ASP A 128 0.95 -16.88 3.11
C ASP A 128 1.31 -15.42 2.75
N GLU A 129 0.40 -14.66 2.15
CA GLU A 129 0.67 -13.24 1.82
C GLU A 129 0.04 -12.31 2.86
N GLU A 130 0.85 -11.46 3.45
CA GLU A 130 0.42 -10.40 4.36
C GLU A 130 0.58 -9.04 3.70
N GLN A 131 -0.33 -8.12 4.00
CA GLN A 131 -0.33 -6.79 3.40
C GLN A 131 -0.65 -5.69 4.40
N VAL A 132 -0.21 -4.47 4.07
CA VAL A 132 -0.70 -3.24 4.69
C VAL A 132 -1.48 -2.46 3.65
N GLU A 133 -2.74 -2.15 3.97
CA GLU A 133 -3.63 -1.43 3.08
C GLU A 133 -3.71 0.06 3.41
N VAL A 134 -3.66 0.88 2.36
CA VAL A 134 -4.07 2.29 2.41
C VAL A 134 -5.47 2.42 1.83
N GLN A 135 -6.38 2.94 2.60
CA GLN A 135 -7.71 3.30 2.12
C GLN A 135 -7.63 4.64 1.37
N LEU A 136 -8.00 4.63 0.11
CA LEU A 136 -8.04 5.82 -0.72
C LEU A 136 -9.48 6.34 -0.85
N GLY A 137 -9.64 7.65 -0.93
CA GLY A 137 -10.93 8.29 -1.16
C GLY A 137 -10.79 9.42 -2.17
N VAL A 138 -11.38 9.24 -3.34
CA VAL A 138 -11.46 10.26 -4.38
C VAL A 138 -12.91 10.76 -4.46
N LYS A 139 -13.09 12.08 -4.55
CA LYS A 139 -14.43 12.68 -4.63
C LYS A 139 -15.20 12.12 -5.82
N GLU A 140 -16.49 11.85 -5.62
CA GLU A 140 -17.39 11.33 -6.65
C GLU A 140 -17.30 12.13 -7.96
N GLY A 141 -17.19 11.42 -9.09
CA GLY A 141 -17.04 12.01 -10.42
C GLY A 141 -15.67 12.64 -10.71
N ARG A 142 -14.70 12.44 -9.81
CA ARG A 142 -13.31 12.85 -9.98
C ARG A 142 -12.41 11.64 -10.10
N GLU A 143 -11.19 11.89 -10.56
CA GLU A 143 -10.12 10.91 -10.61
C GLU A 143 -8.81 11.54 -10.17
N VAL A 144 -7.90 10.68 -9.73
CA VAL A 144 -6.51 11.03 -9.43
C VAL A 144 -5.63 10.24 -10.38
N THR A 145 -4.64 10.88 -10.95
CA THR A 145 -3.70 10.23 -11.87
C THR A 145 -2.27 10.35 -11.37
N ASP A 146 -1.42 9.43 -11.83
CA ASP A 146 0.00 9.37 -11.45
C ASP A 146 0.19 9.31 -9.92
N LEU A 147 -0.56 8.46 -9.23
CA LEU A 147 -0.31 8.19 -7.83
C LEU A 147 0.96 7.35 -7.71
N ARG A 148 1.86 7.77 -6.84
CA ARG A 148 3.10 7.05 -6.50
C ARG A 148 3.24 6.97 -5.00
N TYR A 149 3.84 5.90 -4.53
CA TYR A 149 4.15 5.74 -3.11
C TYR A 149 5.50 5.07 -2.89
N GLU A 150 6.10 5.43 -1.78
CA GLU A 150 7.23 4.74 -1.18
C GLU A 150 6.86 4.41 0.27
N ALA A 151 6.97 3.15 0.66
CA ALA A 151 6.61 2.68 1.99
C ALA A 151 7.75 1.88 2.60
N THR A 152 8.01 2.11 3.88
CA THR A 152 8.95 1.32 4.69
C THR A 152 8.23 0.78 5.91
N LEU A 153 8.37 -0.52 6.14
CA LEU A 153 7.95 -1.19 7.38
C LEU A 153 9.18 -1.60 8.17
N VAL A 154 9.17 -1.32 9.46
CA VAL A 154 10.23 -1.73 10.40
C VAL A 154 9.58 -2.41 11.60
N GLN A 155 9.96 -3.68 11.85
CA GLN A 155 9.46 -4.44 12.98
C GLN A 155 9.78 -3.72 14.30
N GLN A 156 8.78 -3.60 15.15
CA GLN A 156 8.94 -3.06 16.50
C GLN A 156 9.38 -4.19 17.44
N GLN A 157 10.37 -3.91 18.27
CA GLN A 157 10.87 -4.83 19.31
C GLN A 157 10.13 -4.64 20.62
#